data_f0976480d0676ebd5a5d51a0ce4dcc67
#
_entry.id   f0976480d0676ebd5a5d51a0ce4dcc67
#
_cell.length_a   1.000
_cell.length_b   1.000
_cell.length_c   1.000
_cell.angle_alpha   90.00
_cell.angle_beta   90.00
_cell.angle_gamma   90.00
#
_symmetry.space_group_name_H-M   'P 1'
#
loop_
_entity.id
_entity.type
_entity.pdbx_description
1 polymer ?
#
loop_
_entity_poly.entity_id
_entity_poly.type
_entity_poly.pdbx_seq_one_letter_code
_entity_poly.pdbx_strand_id
1 'polypeptide(L)'
;MSTVGVILAAGSGSRTGLSTPKQFLPLGGKTVLEHSVQTFHNHPGIDELVIVVHKDYIDQVQSIVKQNGWNKVKAVLPGGKERFDSSLVAVRAYADHPDTVMLFHDAARPLVSERIITDAIKAMERFDAIDVAIPAVDTIVQCDKDGTYMTSIQDRSLLWRMQTPQGFRQRVIEQAYNEAFKDPRFTATDDCGTVLRYLPGVKVGIVRGSERNIKLTYAADLSLLEFLLSAPK
;
A
#
# COMPACT_ATOMS: atom_id res chain seq x y z
N MET A 1 1.81 -16.34 -14.68
CA MET A 1 0.88 -15.61 -13.79
C MET A 1 1.31 -14.17 -13.83
N SER A 2 0.43 -13.24 -14.23
CA SER A 2 0.77 -11.82 -14.33
C SER A 2 0.75 -11.17 -12.94
N THR A 3 1.73 -10.30 -12.68
CA THR A 3 1.83 -9.54 -11.42
C THR A 3 1.79 -8.04 -11.71
N VAL A 4 0.82 -7.37 -11.14
CA VAL A 4 0.60 -5.93 -11.30
C VAL A 4 0.91 -5.20 -9.99
N GLY A 5 1.81 -4.24 -10.04
CA GLY A 5 2.01 -3.30 -8.95
C GLY A 5 1.00 -2.15 -9.03
N VAL A 6 0.27 -1.90 -7.96
CA VAL A 6 -0.68 -0.79 -7.84
C VAL A 6 -0.14 0.22 -6.84
N ILE A 7 0.31 1.37 -7.32
CA ILE A 7 0.87 2.43 -6.49
C ILE A 7 -0.23 3.41 -6.09
N LEU A 8 -0.62 3.40 -4.82
CA LEU A 8 -1.67 4.26 -4.27
C LEU A 8 -1.09 5.61 -3.85
N ALA A 9 -1.41 6.64 -4.59
CA ALA A 9 -0.91 8.01 -4.43
C ALA A 9 -2.02 9.07 -4.36
N ALA A 10 -3.28 8.69 -4.15
CA ALA A 10 -4.41 9.61 -4.18
C ALA A 10 -4.64 10.38 -2.85
N GLY A 11 -3.96 10.01 -1.76
CA GLY A 11 -4.14 10.65 -0.45
C GLY A 11 -3.75 12.12 -0.45
N SER A 12 -4.57 12.97 0.17
CA SER A 12 -4.34 14.42 0.29
C SER A 12 -3.13 14.81 1.15
N GLY A 13 -2.69 13.90 2.04
CA GLY A 13 -1.55 14.17 2.93
C GLY A 13 -1.84 15.18 4.05
N SER A 14 -3.09 15.44 4.39
CA SER A 14 -3.53 16.47 5.36
C SER A 14 -2.78 16.45 6.71
N ARG A 15 -2.33 15.26 7.16
CA ARG A 15 -1.58 15.10 8.42
C ARG A 15 -0.15 15.64 8.38
N THR A 16 0.43 15.88 7.20
CA THR A 16 1.77 16.51 7.11
C THR A 16 1.74 17.99 7.39
N GLY A 17 0.57 18.65 7.29
CA GLY A 17 0.44 20.11 7.42
C GLY A 17 1.08 20.90 6.28
N LEU A 18 1.60 20.25 5.24
CA LEU A 18 2.27 20.90 4.11
C LEU A 18 1.28 21.18 2.98
N SER A 19 1.54 22.24 2.21
CA SER A 19 0.73 22.61 1.03
C SER A 19 0.90 21.65 -0.14
N THR A 20 2.08 21.01 -0.25
CA THR A 20 2.38 20.02 -1.28
C THR A 20 1.94 18.63 -0.79
N PRO A 21 1.18 17.84 -1.59
CA PRO A 21 0.84 16.48 -1.24
C PRO A 21 2.11 15.65 -1.03
N LYS A 22 2.11 14.84 0.04
CA LYS A 22 3.29 14.13 0.53
C LYS A 22 4.00 13.25 -0.51
N GLN A 23 3.25 12.70 -1.46
CA GLN A 23 3.81 11.88 -2.54
C GLN A 23 4.70 12.66 -3.51
N PHE A 24 4.56 13.98 -3.55
CA PHE A 24 5.37 14.88 -4.39
C PHE A 24 6.46 15.61 -3.61
N LEU A 25 6.60 15.37 -2.31
CA LEU A 25 7.69 15.94 -1.52
C LEU A 25 9.04 15.41 -2.02
N PRO A 26 10.06 16.29 -2.09
CA PRO A 26 11.40 15.87 -2.49
C PRO A 26 12.02 14.95 -1.41
N LEU A 27 12.72 13.93 -1.86
CA LEU A 27 13.47 12.98 -1.06
C LEU A 27 14.69 12.51 -1.86
N GLY A 28 15.91 12.89 -1.46
CA GLY A 28 17.15 12.44 -2.08
C GLY A 28 17.21 12.67 -3.61
N GLY A 29 16.74 13.84 -4.10
CA GLY A 29 16.79 14.20 -5.51
C GLY A 29 15.65 13.68 -6.38
N LYS A 30 14.71 12.91 -5.80
CA LYS A 30 13.46 12.42 -6.43
C LYS A 30 12.28 12.78 -5.55
N THR A 31 11.06 12.60 -6.05
CA THR A 31 9.87 12.67 -5.20
C THR A 31 9.65 11.34 -4.46
N VAL A 32 8.89 11.39 -3.36
CA VAL A 32 8.46 10.19 -2.62
C VAL A 32 7.79 9.15 -3.53
N LEU A 33 6.93 9.61 -4.46
CA LEU A 33 6.28 8.76 -5.47
C LEU A 33 7.31 8.06 -6.37
N GLU A 34 8.30 8.81 -6.85
CA GLU A 34 9.30 8.27 -7.78
C GLU A 34 10.12 7.15 -7.16
N HIS A 35 10.45 7.22 -5.87
CA HIS A 35 11.14 6.11 -5.19
C HIS A 35 10.30 4.83 -5.21
N SER A 36 9.02 4.91 -4.84
CA SER A 36 8.13 3.75 -4.82
C SER A 36 7.94 3.15 -6.22
N VAL A 37 7.63 3.99 -7.20
CA VAL A 37 7.43 3.53 -8.59
C VAL A 37 8.71 2.92 -9.16
N GLN A 38 9.86 3.54 -8.93
CA GLN A 38 11.16 3.06 -9.44
C GLN A 38 11.49 1.65 -8.92
N THR A 39 11.27 1.39 -7.63
CA THR A 39 11.55 0.07 -7.05
C THR A 39 10.67 -1.01 -7.67
N PHE A 40 9.37 -0.75 -7.84
CA PHE A 40 8.45 -1.67 -8.49
C PHE A 40 8.76 -1.83 -9.98
N HIS A 41 9.08 -0.72 -10.68
CA HIS A 41 9.41 -0.75 -12.10
C HIS A 41 10.65 -1.60 -12.40
N ASN A 42 11.67 -1.49 -11.55
CA ASN A 42 12.91 -2.24 -11.73
C ASN A 42 12.81 -3.71 -11.36
N HIS A 43 11.79 -4.08 -10.57
CA HIS A 43 11.67 -5.46 -10.09
C HIS A 43 11.27 -6.41 -11.22
N PRO A 44 12.04 -7.51 -11.46
CA PRO A 44 11.80 -8.41 -12.60
C PRO A 44 10.47 -9.17 -12.51
N GLY A 45 9.98 -9.44 -11.31
CA GLY A 45 8.71 -10.14 -11.08
C GLY A 45 7.46 -9.25 -11.18
N ILE A 46 7.59 -7.97 -11.50
CA ILE A 46 6.47 -7.06 -11.78
C ILE A 46 6.35 -6.90 -13.30
N ASP A 47 5.21 -7.29 -13.85
CA ASP A 47 4.95 -7.21 -15.29
C ASP A 47 4.42 -5.83 -15.68
N GLU A 48 3.49 -5.29 -14.89
CA GLU A 48 2.82 -4.03 -15.15
C GLU A 48 2.68 -3.18 -13.88
N LEU A 49 2.52 -1.89 -14.07
CA LEU A 49 2.24 -0.92 -13.01
C LEU A 49 0.98 -0.11 -13.33
N VAL A 50 0.21 0.16 -12.29
CA VAL A 50 -0.87 1.15 -12.30
C VAL A 50 -0.60 2.15 -11.17
N ILE A 51 -0.69 3.43 -11.49
CA ILE A 51 -0.59 4.49 -10.48
C ILE A 51 -1.97 5.09 -10.27
N VAL A 52 -2.44 5.09 -9.03
CA VAL A 52 -3.73 5.70 -8.67
C VAL A 52 -3.46 6.99 -7.91
N VAL A 53 -3.84 8.12 -8.50
CA VAL A 53 -3.51 9.46 -7.98
C VAL A 53 -4.77 10.33 -7.93
N HIS A 54 -4.76 11.39 -7.11
CA HIS A 54 -5.86 12.36 -7.14
C HIS A 54 -6.00 12.96 -8.55
N LYS A 55 -7.23 13.15 -9.01
CA LYS A 55 -7.56 13.58 -10.39
C LYS A 55 -6.79 14.81 -10.86
N ASP A 56 -6.52 15.76 -9.97
CA ASP A 56 -5.84 17.03 -10.31
C ASP A 56 -4.33 16.84 -10.59
N TYR A 57 -3.77 15.66 -10.33
CA TYR A 57 -2.33 15.36 -10.51
C TYR A 57 -2.07 14.31 -11.60
N ILE A 58 -3.08 13.91 -12.37
CA ILE A 58 -2.92 12.90 -13.43
C ILE A 58 -1.88 13.32 -14.44
N ASP A 59 -1.99 14.55 -15.00
CA ASP A 59 -1.08 15.07 -16.01
C ASP A 59 0.36 15.20 -15.48
N GLN A 60 0.49 15.63 -14.22
CA GLN A 60 1.80 15.71 -13.56
C GLN A 60 2.43 14.33 -13.46
N VAL A 61 1.68 13.31 -13.01
CA VAL A 61 2.21 11.94 -12.86
C VAL A 61 2.51 11.32 -14.22
N GLN A 62 1.69 11.55 -15.25
CA GLN A 62 1.97 11.10 -16.61
C GLN A 62 3.27 11.71 -17.15
N SER A 63 3.51 12.98 -16.86
CA SER A 63 4.78 13.66 -17.22
C SER A 63 5.98 13.03 -16.51
N ILE A 64 5.86 12.73 -15.20
CA ILE A 64 6.89 12.03 -14.43
C ILE A 64 7.16 10.63 -15.01
N VAL A 65 6.11 9.87 -15.33
CA VAL A 65 6.22 8.54 -15.95
C VAL A 65 7.01 8.62 -17.28
N LYS A 66 6.67 9.57 -18.12
CA LYS A 66 7.34 9.79 -19.42
C LYS A 66 8.81 10.18 -19.24
N GLN A 67 9.11 11.11 -18.32
CA GLN A 67 10.47 11.58 -18.05
C GLN A 67 11.39 10.48 -17.54
N ASN A 68 10.85 9.56 -16.71
CA ASN A 68 11.60 8.44 -16.18
C ASN A 68 11.62 7.20 -17.10
N GLY A 69 10.91 7.21 -18.22
CA GLY A 69 10.87 6.09 -19.16
C GLY A 69 10.24 4.81 -18.58
N TRP A 70 9.27 4.95 -17.69
CA TRP A 70 8.65 3.78 -16.98
C TRP A 70 7.65 3.05 -17.87
N ASN A 71 8.16 2.20 -18.74
CA ASN A 71 7.38 1.47 -19.75
C ASN A 71 6.43 0.39 -19.16
N LYS A 72 6.65 -0.06 -17.91
CA LYS A 72 5.73 -0.95 -17.20
C LYS A 72 4.46 -0.23 -16.71
N VAL A 73 4.47 1.10 -16.58
CA VAL A 73 3.27 1.87 -16.19
C VAL A 73 2.28 1.87 -17.35
N LYS A 74 1.17 1.11 -17.20
CA LYS A 74 0.13 0.98 -18.21
C LYS A 74 -0.98 2.02 -18.07
N ALA A 75 -1.23 2.47 -16.82
CA ALA A 75 -2.26 3.47 -16.57
C ALA A 75 -1.92 4.36 -15.37
N VAL A 76 -2.36 5.63 -15.47
CA VAL A 76 -2.47 6.57 -14.35
C VAL A 76 -3.97 6.83 -14.19
N LEU A 77 -4.55 6.37 -13.08
CA LEU A 77 -5.99 6.37 -12.85
C LEU A 77 -6.38 7.37 -11.76
N PRO A 78 -7.58 7.99 -11.87
CA PRO A 78 -8.10 8.86 -10.83
C PRO A 78 -8.49 8.02 -9.60
N GLY A 79 -7.94 8.36 -8.43
CA GLY A 79 -8.33 7.77 -7.16
C GLY A 79 -9.66 8.35 -6.64
N GLY A 80 -10.24 7.65 -5.68
CA GLY A 80 -11.46 8.07 -5.01
C GLY A 80 -11.21 8.89 -3.75
N LYS A 81 -12.27 9.08 -2.98
CA LYS A 81 -12.27 9.88 -1.75
C LYS A 81 -11.48 9.18 -0.63
N GLU A 82 -11.72 7.89 -0.48
CA GLU A 82 -11.07 7.06 0.53
C GLU A 82 -10.00 6.15 -0.10
N ARG A 83 -9.17 5.51 0.76
CA ARG A 83 -8.12 4.60 0.28
C ARG A 83 -8.72 3.42 -0.49
N PHE A 84 -9.80 2.83 0.02
CA PHE A 84 -10.44 1.69 -0.60
C PHE A 84 -11.08 2.03 -1.96
N ASP A 85 -11.62 3.24 -2.15
CA ASP A 85 -12.11 3.70 -3.45
C ASP A 85 -10.98 3.69 -4.49
N SER A 86 -9.79 4.13 -4.08
CA SER A 86 -8.59 4.12 -4.95
C SER A 86 -8.15 2.70 -5.29
N SER A 87 -8.19 1.77 -4.32
CA SER A 87 -7.89 0.35 -4.57
C SER A 87 -8.92 -0.25 -5.53
N LEU A 88 -10.19 0.04 -5.34
CA LEU A 88 -11.29 -0.47 -6.17
C LEU A 88 -11.18 -0.02 -7.64
N VAL A 89 -10.72 1.21 -7.91
CA VAL A 89 -10.47 1.68 -9.28
C VAL A 89 -9.47 0.77 -9.98
N ALA A 90 -8.37 0.41 -9.33
CA ALA A 90 -7.38 -0.51 -9.88
C ALA A 90 -7.93 -1.94 -10.02
N VAL A 91 -8.67 -2.44 -9.03
CA VAL A 91 -9.32 -3.78 -9.09
C VAL A 91 -10.22 -3.89 -10.30
N ARG A 92 -11.05 -2.89 -10.56
CA ARG A 92 -11.98 -2.86 -11.70
C ARG A 92 -11.27 -2.75 -13.04
N ALA A 93 -10.12 -2.08 -13.10
CA ALA A 93 -9.32 -2.02 -14.33
C ALA A 93 -8.76 -3.38 -14.78
N TYR A 94 -8.77 -4.38 -13.88
CA TYR A 94 -8.33 -5.76 -14.16
C TYR A 94 -9.46 -6.80 -14.00
N ALA A 95 -10.73 -6.39 -14.09
CA ALA A 95 -11.87 -7.29 -13.89
C ALA A 95 -11.88 -8.50 -14.85
N ASP A 96 -11.37 -8.32 -16.07
CA ASP A 96 -11.27 -9.38 -17.07
C ASP A 96 -10.06 -10.33 -16.84
N HIS A 97 -9.28 -10.10 -15.78
CA HIS A 97 -8.06 -10.85 -15.46
C HIS A 97 -8.08 -11.38 -14.01
N PRO A 98 -9.01 -12.30 -13.65
CA PRO A 98 -9.31 -12.71 -12.27
C PRO A 98 -8.16 -13.38 -11.53
N ASP A 99 -7.20 -13.97 -12.23
CA ASP A 99 -6.04 -14.65 -11.65
C ASP A 99 -4.79 -13.78 -11.55
N THR A 100 -4.88 -12.51 -11.99
CA THR A 100 -3.78 -11.55 -11.83
C THR A 100 -3.47 -11.34 -10.34
N VAL A 101 -2.19 -11.36 -10.02
CA VAL A 101 -1.69 -10.92 -8.71
C VAL A 101 -1.59 -9.41 -8.72
N MET A 102 -2.27 -8.76 -7.78
CA MET A 102 -2.24 -7.31 -7.59
C MET A 102 -1.54 -6.99 -6.28
N LEU A 103 -0.43 -6.24 -6.33
CA LEU A 103 0.33 -5.77 -5.17
C LEU A 103 0.04 -4.30 -4.94
N PHE A 104 -0.78 -3.98 -3.95
CA PHE A 104 -1.17 -2.61 -3.57
C PHE A 104 -0.12 -2.01 -2.65
N HIS A 105 0.50 -0.92 -3.07
CA HIS A 105 1.55 -0.26 -2.31
C HIS A 105 1.26 1.22 -2.11
N ASP A 106 1.38 1.69 -0.87
CA ASP A 106 1.27 3.12 -0.54
C ASP A 106 2.50 3.87 -1.09
N ALA A 107 2.31 4.81 -2.01
CA ALA A 107 3.38 5.68 -2.52
C ALA A 107 4.16 6.37 -1.39
N ALA A 108 3.52 6.57 -0.25
CA ALA A 108 4.11 7.17 0.94
C ALA A 108 5.12 6.26 1.69
N ARG A 109 5.45 5.06 1.18
CA ARG A 109 6.51 4.17 1.68
C ARG A 109 7.65 4.05 0.67
N PRO A 110 8.44 5.11 0.48
CA PRO A 110 9.42 5.19 -0.61
C PRO A 110 10.59 4.21 -0.50
N LEU A 111 10.80 3.61 0.69
CA LEU A 111 11.93 2.72 0.97
C LEU A 111 11.56 1.23 0.98
N VAL A 112 10.48 0.85 0.28
CA VAL A 112 10.18 -0.56 0.02
C VAL A 112 11.37 -1.21 -0.71
N SER A 113 11.80 -2.40 -0.26
CA SER A 113 12.93 -3.10 -0.86
C SER A 113 12.48 -4.14 -1.89
N GLU A 114 13.37 -4.47 -2.84
CA GLU A 114 13.17 -5.55 -3.81
C GLU A 114 12.90 -6.90 -3.11
N ARG A 115 13.56 -7.16 -1.97
CA ARG A 115 13.32 -8.35 -1.14
C ARG A 115 11.85 -8.46 -0.73
N ILE A 116 11.25 -7.36 -0.24
CA ILE A 116 9.85 -7.35 0.20
C ILE A 116 8.92 -7.67 -0.99
N ILE A 117 9.18 -7.11 -2.17
CA ILE A 117 8.39 -7.39 -3.38
C ILE A 117 8.55 -8.85 -3.80
N THR A 118 9.79 -9.36 -3.82
CA THR A 118 10.08 -10.77 -4.12
C THR A 118 9.34 -11.72 -3.18
N ASP A 119 9.42 -11.46 -1.86
CA ASP A 119 8.79 -12.29 -0.84
C ASP A 119 7.27 -12.23 -0.93
N ALA A 120 6.70 -11.05 -1.26
CA ALA A 120 5.28 -10.87 -1.49
C ALA A 120 4.80 -11.70 -2.70
N ILE A 121 5.50 -11.64 -3.83
CA ILE A 121 5.18 -12.44 -5.02
C ILE A 121 5.22 -13.94 -4.71
N LYS A 122 6.28 -14.41 -4.04
CA LYS A 122 6.41 -15.82 -3.62
C LYS A 122 5.29 -16.27 -2.69
N ALA A 123 4.87 -15.41 -1.76
CA ALA A 123 3.79 -15.73 -0.83
C ALA A 123 2.45 -15.92 -1.57
N MET A 124 2.23 -15.20 -2.68
CA MET A 124 1.05 -15.35 -3.54
C MET A 124 0.98 -16.70 -4.30
N GLU A 125 2.03 -17.50 -4.28
CA GLU A 125 1.98 -18.89 -4.76
C GLU A 125 1.22 -19.80 -3.79
N ARG A 126 1.14 -19.42 -2.50
CA ARG A 126 0.56 -20.21 -1.41
C ARG A 126 -0.74 -19.63 -0.84
N PHE A 127 -0.94 -18.33 -0.99
CA PHE A 127 -2.07 -17.59 -0.45
C PHE A 127 -2.75 -16.78 -1.55
N ASP A 128 -4.06 -16.62 -1.45
CA ASP A 128 -4.82 -15.74 -2.34
C ASP A 128 -4.85 -14.28 -1.86
N ALA A 129 -4.42 -14.05 -0.62
CA ALA A 129 -4.23 -12.71 -0.04
C ALA A 129 -3.00 -12.72 0.89
N ILE A 130 -2.21 -11.64 0.89
CA ILE A 130 -1.05 -11.45 1.78
C ILE A 130 -0.97 -10.02 2.31
N ASP A 131 -0.36 -9.87 3.48
CA ASP A 131 0.03 -8.58 4.04
C ASP A 131 1.52 -8.57 4.38
N VAL A 132 2.17 -7.44 4.10
CA VAL A 132 3.54 -7.20 4.57
C VAL A 132 3.47 -6.55 5.94
N ALA A 133 4.04 -7.19 6.95
CA ALA A 133 3.99 -6.68 8.31
C ALA A 133 5.30 -6.93 9.09
N ILE A 134 5.46 -6.23 10.20
CA ILE A 134 6.56 -6.38 11.17
C ILE A 134 5.98 -6.56 12.57
N PRO A 135 6.63 -7.32 13.47
CA PRO A 135 6.19 -7.44 14.86
C PRO A 135 6.08 -6.07 15.53
N ALA A 136 5.10 -5.90 16.40
CA ALA A 136 5.03 -4.74 17.25
C ALA A 136 6.16 -4.77 18.29
N VAL A 137 6.88 -3.65 18.43
CA VAL A 137 7.95 -3.48 19.44
C VAL A 137 7.42 -2.79 20.70
N ASP A 138 6.39 -1.96 20.56
CA ASP A 138 5.74 -1.27 21.66
C ASP A 138 4.69 -2.16 22.35
N THR A 139 4.43 -1.89 23.63
CA THR A 139 3.29 -2.47 24.32
C THR A 139 2.00 -1.80 23.86
N ILE A 140 1.08 -2.58 23.31
CA ILE A 140 -0.20 -2.09 22.81
C ILE A 140 -1.27 -2.30 23.88
N VAL A 141 -1.97 -1.23 24.21
CA VAL A 141 -3.08 -1.23 25.15
C VAL A 141 -4.39 -0.94 24.43
N GLN A 142 -5.45 -1.55 24.89
CA GLN A 142 -6.80 -1.16 24.50
C GLN A 142 -7.33 -0.17 25.55
N CYS A 143 -7.95 0.91 25.09
CA CYS A 143 -8.58 1.91 25.93
C CYS A 143 -10.11 1.87 25.80
N ASP A 144 -10.79 2.54 26.71
CA ASP A 144 -12.20 2.90 26.54
C ASP A 144 -12.39 3.84 25.32
N LYS A 145 -13.65 4.14 24.97
CA LYS A 145 -13.96 4.99 23.80
C LYS A 145 -13.33 6.38 23.85
N ASP A 146 -13.22 6.92 25.05
CA ASP A 146 -12.75 8.29 25.27
C ASP A 146 -11.23 8.38 25.45
N GLY A 147 -10.52 7.23 25.44
CA GLY A 147 -9.08 7.15 25.67
C GLY A 147 -8.65 7.55 27.09
N THR A 148 -9.56 7.44 28.07
CA THR A 148 -9.34 7.93 29.44
C THR A 148 -8.63 6.91 30.31
N TYR A 149 -8.91 5.61 30.13
CA TYR A 149 -8.28 4.53 30.89
C TYR A 149 -8.07 3.27 30.05
N MET A 150 -7.06 2.48 30.46
CA MET A 150 -6.75 1.20 29.81
C MET A 150 -7.79 0.15 30.22
N THR A 151 -8.27 -0.62 29.23
CA THR A 151 -9.21 -1.72 29.46
C THR A 151 -8.50 -3.07 29.35
N SER A 152 -7.45 -3.20 28.55
CA SER A 152 -6.63 -4.42 28.44
C SER A 152 -5.23 -4.12 27.88
N ILE A 153 -4.31 -5.05 28.11
CA ILE A 153 -3.00 -5.10 27.45
C ILE A 153 -3.00 -6.32 26.55
N GLN A 154 -2.64 -6.11 25.28
CA GLN A 154 -2.61 -7.15 24.28
C GLN A 154 -1.30 -7.96 24.37
N ASP A 155 -1.35 -9.26 24.10
CA ASP A 155 -0.15 -10.09 23.97
C ASP A 155 0.68 -9.61 22.74
N ARG A 156 1.77 -8.87 23.01
CA ARG A 156 2.63 -8.32 21.99
C ARG A 156 3.22 -9.37 21.04
N SER A 157 3.42 -10.60 21.50
CA SER A 157 3.96 -11.68 20.65
C SER A 157 3.07 -12.02 19.46
N LEU A 158 1.78 -11.69 19.55
CA LEU A 158 0.77 -11.92 18.51
C LEU A 158 0.48 -10.68 17.68
N LEU A 159 1.08 -9.52 18.02
CA LEU A 159 0.77 -8.26 17.36
C LEU A 159 1.82 -7.89 16.32
N TRP A 160 1.33 -7.52 15.14
CA TRP A 160 2.15 -7.06 14.02
C TRP A 160 1.63 -5.72 13.49
N ARG A 161 2.53 -4.87 13.04
CA ARG A 161 2.23 -3.60 12.39
C ARG A 161 2.18 -3.80 10.89
N MET A 162 1.03 -3.54 10.29
CA MET A 162 0.83 -3.67 8.85
C MET A 162 1.64 -2.63 8.08
N GLN A 163 2.17 -3.08 6.97
CA GLN A 163 2.86 -2.24 5.99
C GLN A 163 2.20 -2.41 4.61
N THR A 164 2.95 -2.15 3.55
CA THR A 164 2.60 -2.50 2.17
C THR A 164 3.89 -2.96 1.44
N PRO A 165 3.78 -3.77 0.36
CA PRO A 165 2.57 -4.08 -0.38
C PRO A 165 1.62 -5.05 0.32
N GLN A 166 0.32 -4.88 0.04
CA GLN A 166 -0.71 -5.88 0.29
C GLN A 166 -1.01 -6.59 -1.02
N GLY A 167 -1.01 -7.90 -1.04
CA GLY A 167 -1.18 -8.67 -2.28
C GLY A 167 -2.48 -9.46 -2.30
N PHE A 168 -3.12 -9.52 -3.46
CA PHE A 168 -4.37 -10.26 -3.67
C PHE A 168 -4.43 -10.85 -5.07
N ARG A 169 -5.16 -11.99 -5.23
CA ARG A 169 -5.75 -12.34 -6.50
C ARG A 169 -6.83 -11.32 -6.82
N GLN A 170 -6.91 -10.88 -8.08
CA GLN A 170 -7.91 -9.89 -8.48
C GLN A 170 -9.34 -10.33 -8.08
N ARG A 171 -9.72 -11.58 -8.38
CA ARG A 171 -11.03 -12.13 -8.03
C ARG A 171 -11.34 -12.10 -6.54
N VAL A 172 -10.31 -12.26 -5.68
CA VAL A 172 -10.51 -12.31 -4.22
C VAL A 172 -10.78 -10.92 -3.66
N ILE A 173 -9.99 -9.94 -4.06
CA ILE A 173 -10.21 -8.57 -3.57
C ILE A 173 -11.49 -7.97 -4.16
N GLU A 174 -11.84 -8.28 -5.41
CA GLU A 174 -13.10 -7.88 -6.00
C GLU A 174 -14.30 -8.49 -5.26
N GLN A 175 -14.27 -9.79 -4.99
CA GLN A 175 -15.30 -10.46 -4.20
C GLN A 175 -15.43 -9.86 -2.80
N ALA A 176 -14.31 -9.57 -2.13
CA ALA A 176 -14.33 -8.97 -0.81
C ALA A 176 -15.04 -7.61 -0.81
N TYR A 177 -14.77 -6.75 -1.79
CA TYR A 177 -15.47 -5.49 -1.96
C TYR A 177 -16.95 -5.66 -2.31
N ASN A 178 -17.28 -6.61 -3.19
CA ASN A 178 -18.68 -6.88 -3.55
C ASN A 178 -19.51 -7.33 -2.33
N GLU A 179 -18.94 -8.13 -1.43
CA GLU A 179 -19.58 -8.49 -0.16
C GLU A 179 -19.64 -7.30 0.81
N ALA A 180 -18.57 -6.53 0.91
CA ALA A 180 -18.47 -5.37 1.79
C ALA A 180 -19.55 -4.31 1.47
N PHE A 181 -19.82 -4.05 0.19
CA PHE A 181 -20.83 -3.06 -0.22
C PHE A 181 -22.27 -3.47 0.08
N LYS A 182 -22.53 -4.71 0.47
CA LYS A 182 -23.83 -5.16 0.98
C LYS A 182 -24.03 -4.75 2.45
N ASP A 183 -22.97 -4.45 3.19
CA ASP A 183 -23.02 -3.98 4.58
C ASP A 183 -23.14 -2.45 4.61
N PRO A 184 -24.28 -1.88 5.03
CA PRO A 184 -24.46 -0.42 5.12
C PRO A 184 -23.54 0.26 6.13
N ARG A 185 -22.87 -0.52 7.00
CA ARG A 185 -21.88 -0.02 7.97
C ARG A 185 -20.44 -0.25 7.50
N PHE A 186 -20.25 -0.54 6.22
CA PHE A 186 -18.91 -0.77 5.67
C PHE A 186 -18.03 0.46 5.87
N THR A 187 -16.90 0.22 6.49
CA THR A 187 -15.76 1.13 6.59
C THR A 187 -14.49 0.31 6.45
N ALA A 188 -13.55 0.75 5.63
CA ALA A 188 -12.29 0.06 5.45
C ALA A 188 -11.12 0.93 5.90
N THR A 189 -10.23 0.37 6.69
CA THR A 189 -8.94 0.96 7.05
C THR A 189 -7.85 0.54 6.05
N ASP A 190 -7.97 -0.68 5.52
CA ASP A 190 -7.06 -1.29 4.54
C ASP A 190 -7.75 -2.44 3.78
N ASP A 191 -7.08 -2.93 2.72
CA ASP A 191 -7.65 -3.94 1.84
C ASP A 191 -7.66 -5.35 2.48
N CYS A 192 -6.62 -5.70 3.27
CA CYS A 192 -6.57 -6.97 4.00
C CYS A 192 -7.67 -7.10 5.05
N GLY A 193 -7.97 -6.01 5.77
CA GLY A 193 -9.08 -5.97 6.72
C GLY A 193 -10.43 -6.22 6.06
N THR A 194 -10.62 -5.75 4.82
CA THR A 194 -11.81 -6.04 4.02
C THR A 194 -11.90 -7.53 3.70
N VAL A 195 -10.81 -8.16 3.25
CA VAL A 195 -10.78 -9.62 2.98
C VAL A 195 -11.07 -10.41 4.25
N LEU A 196 -10.39 -10.11 5.36
CA LEU A 196 -10.58 -10.82 6.63
C LEU A 196 -12.03 -10.75 7.13
N ARG A 197 -12.68 -9.59 6.98
CA ARG A 197 -14.03 -9.37 7.48
C ARG A 197 -15.10 -10.03 6.61
N TYR A 198 -14.97 -9.94 5.30
CA TYR A 198 -16.04 -10.32 4.36
C TYR A 198 -15.81 -11.65 3.65
N LEU A 199 -14.59 -12.20 3.71
CA LEU A 199 -14.24 -13.52 3.19
C LEU A 199 -13.55 -14.36 4.26
N PRO A 200 -14.23 -14.79 5.34
CA PRO A 200 -13.61 -15.46 6.49
C PRO A 200 -12.95 -16.80 6.14
N GLY A 201 -13.24 -17.38 4.97
CA GLY A 201 -12.58 -18.59 4.45
C GLY A 201 -11.22 -18.31 3.80
N VAL A 202 -10.88 -17.05 3.51
CA VAL A 202 -9.62 -16.68 2.88
C VAL A 202 -8.58 -16.34 3.96
N LYS A 203 -7.47 -17.09 3.97
CA LYS A 203 -6.34 -16.80 4.86
C LYS A 203 -5.46 -15.71 4.24
N VAL A 204 -5.21 -14.64 5.02
CA VAL A 204 -4.24 -13.62 4.66
C VAL A 204 -2.85 -14.04 5.18
N GLY A 205 -1.94 -14.38 4.27
CA GLY A 205 -0.56 -14.75 4.63
C GLY A 205 0.24 -13.53 5.10
N ILE A 206 1.18 -13.73 6.03
CA ILE A 206 2.08 -12.65 6.48
C ILE A 206 3.44 -12.78 5.80
N VAL A 207 3.89 -11.67 5.23
CA VAL A 207 5.23 -11.50 4.67
C VAL A 207 6.03 -10.57 5.57
N ARG A 208 7.27 -10.95 5.89
CA ARG A 208 8.13 -10.14 6.75
C ARG A 208 8.53 -8.83 6.08
N GLY A 209 8.10 -7.73 6.63
CA GLY A 209 8.47 -6.37 6.21
C GLY A 209 9.86 -5.93 6.68
N SER A 210 10.02 -4.62 6.83
CA SER A 210 11.25 -3.98 7.31
C SER A 210 10.94 -2.73 8.10
N GLU A 211 11.73 -2.45 9.15
CA GLU A 211 11.67 -1.19 9.90
C GLU A 211 12.00 0.02 9.00
N ARG A 212 12.74 -0.19 7.91
CA ARG A 212 13.03 0.87 6.92
C ARG A 212 11.84 1.19 6.00
N ASN A 213 10.84 0.28 5.89
CA ASN A 213 9.66 0.47 5.05
C ASN A 213 8.61 1.34 5.77
N ILE A 214 9.06 2.47 6.32
CA ILE A 214 8.21 3.42 7.06
C ILE A 214 7.28 4.18 6.11
N LYS A 215 6.16 4.66 6.67
CA LYS A 215 5.18 5.45 5.94
C LYS A 215 5.35 6.94 6.30
N LEU A 216 5.62 7.77 5.31
CA LEU A 216 5.57 9.22 5.46
C LEU A 216 4.15 9.64 5.88
N THR A 217 4.00 10.00 7.14
CA THR A 217 2.71 10.36 7.75
C THR A 217 2.74 11.79 8.30
N TYR A 218 3.84 12.15 8.95
CA TYR A 218 4.10 13.45 9.55
C TYR A 218 5.31 14.11 8.88
N ALA A 219 5.43 15.43 8.99
CA ALA A 219 6.57 16.16 8.41
C ALA A 219 7.94 15.66 8.95
N ALA A 220 7.99 15.26 10.22
CA ALA A 220 9.20 14.72 10.83
C ALA A 220 9.69 13.40 10.20
N ASP A 221 8.78 12.62 9.58
CA ASP A 221 9.17 11.36 8.92
C ASP A 221 10.06 11.60 7.70
N LEU A 222 10.02 12.81 7.11
CA LEU A 222 10.84 13.14 5.94
C LEU A 222 12.34 13.10 6.27
N SER A 223 12.76 13.72 7.38
CA SER A 223 14.15 13.70 7.83
C SER A 223 14.63 12.28 8.15
N LEU A 224 13.76 11.45 8.74
CA LEU A 224 14.07 10.05 8.99
C LEU A 224 14.23 9.27 7.67
N LEU A 225 13.38 9.53 6.68
CA LEU A 225 13.48 8.91 5.35
C LEU A 225 14.77 9.32 4.63
N GLU A 226 15.17 10.60 4.70
CA GLU A 226 16.43 11.09 4.15
C GLU A 226 17.65 10.40 4.79
N PHE A 227 17.65 10.31 6.13
CA PHE A 227 18.70 9.57 6.85
C PHE A 227 18.75 8.10 6.42
N LEU A 228 17.60 7.42 6.39
CA LEU A 228 17.53 6.02 5.98
C LEU A 228 17.94 5.82 4.51
N LEU A 229 17.63 6.76 3.62
CA LEU A 229 18.03 6.68 2.22
C LEU A 229 19.55 6.74 2.04
N SER A 230 20.23 7.56 2.83
CA SER A 230 21.70 7.72 2.81
C SER A 230 22.45 6.62 3.59
N ALA A 231 21.79 5.95 4.55
CA ALA A 231 22.43 4.92 5.36
C ALA A 231 22.64 3.60 4.58
N PRO A 232 23.70 2.83 4.85
CA PRO A 232 23.91 1.51 4.26
C PRO A 232 22.68 0.60 4.41
N LYS A 233 22.43 -0.22 3.39
CA LYS A 233 21.32 -1.19 3.37
C LYS A 233 21.61 -2.40 4.23
#